data_e0376650ca1ca47a5c326292ed02ccc2
#
_entry.id   e0376650ca1ca47a5c326292ed02ccc2
#
_cell.length_a   1.000
_cell.length_b   1.000
_cell.length_c   1.000
_cell.angle_alpha   90.00
_cell.angle_beta   90.00
_cell.angle_gamma   90.00
#
_symmetry.space_group_name_H-M   'P 1'
#
loop_
_entity.id
_entity.type
_entity.pdbx_description
1 polymer ?
#
loop_
_entity_poly.entity_id
_entity_poly.type
_entity_poly.pdbx_seq_one_letter_code
_entity_poly.pdbx_strand_id
1 'polypeptide(L)'
;NSMLRTRIGANGMDYKGYNIGIHEFGHNVEQTISLYEVDNYFMRGVPNTGFTEALAFTFQNRDLELLGLTNNDTITDDLNTLDIFWNCYEIMGVSLVDIKTWQWMYAHPKANAEQLRNAVLSIAKEVWNQYYAPIFKEKDQVILACYSHIIVDPLYVSAYPIGHLVDFQLEQYLNGKKIGPEVERIFAMGHLTPDIWLQRAVGQKLSTEPLLTATSKAIEDVANYDKQIKKEKKEVKVTKKKKSK
;
A
#
# COMPACT_ATOMS: atom_id res chain seq x y z
N ASN A 1 -16.70 13.94 12.87
CA ASN A 1 -16.90 12.61 13.49
C ASN A 1 -16.08 11.59 12.73
N SER A 2 -15.09 11.03 13.38
CA SER A 2 -14.33 9.89 12.85
C SER A 2 -15.22 8.68 12.75
N MET A 3 -15.19 7.96 11.63
CA MET A 3 -15.93 6.71 11.44
C MET A 3 -14.96 5.59 11.13
N LEU A 4 -15.09 4.48 11.85
CA LEU A 4 -14.37 3.25 11.55
C LEU A 4 -15.34 2.29 10.85
N ARG A 5 -14.99 1.84 9.64
CA ARG A 5 -15.81 0.95 8.83
C ARG A 5 -15.03 -0.31 8.47
N THR A 6 -15.58 -1.48 8.81
CA THR A 6 -14.97 -2.76 8.47
C THR A 6 -16.00 -3.82 8.12
N ARG A 7 -15.55 -4.99 7.72
CA ARG A 7 -16.40 -6.13 7.37
C ARG A 7 -16.54 -7.08 8.55
N ILE A 8 -17.80 -7.46 8.84
CA ILE A 8 -18.12 -8.45 9.85
C ILE A 8 -19.01 -9.51 9.18
N GLY A 9 -18.52 -10.74 9.11
CA GLY A 9 -19.28 -11.87 8.57
C GLY A 9 -20.24 -12.50 9.58
N ALA A 10 -21.01 -13.50 9.15
CA ALA A 10 -21.95 -14.21 10.00
C ALA A 10 -21.29 -14.89 11.22
N ASN A 11 -20.01 -15.27 11.11
CA ASN A 11 -19.24 -15.91 12.18
C ASN A 11 -18.35 -14.92 12.97
N GLY A 12 -18.58 -13.61 12.83
CA GLY A 12 -17.79 -12.57 13.45
C GLY A 12 -16.80 -11.91 12.49
N MET A 13 -15.85 -11.14 13.04
CA MET A 13 -14.79 -10.47 12.29
C MET A 13 -13.67 -11.48 12.01
N ASP A 14 -13.32 -11.65 10.73
CA ASP A 14 -12.13 -12.39 10.31
C ASP A 14 -10.88 -11.50 10.36
N TYR A 15 -9.70 -12.08 10.09
CA TYR A 15 -8.45 -11.34 10.07
C TYR A 15 -8.48 -10.18 9.07
N LYS A 16 -9.05 -10.37 7.90
CA LYS A 16 -9.17 -9.30 6.91
C LYS A 16 -10.02 -8.13 7.39
N GLY A 17 -11.14 -8.44 8.08
CA GLY A 17 -11.98 -7.40 8.69
C GLY A 17 -11.23 -6.64 9.79
N TYR A 18 -10.44 -7.34 10.61
CA TYR A 18 -9.58 -6.73 11.62
C TYR A 18 -8.50 -5.82 10.99
N ASN A 19 -7.77 -6.32 10.02
CA ASN A 19 -6.72 -5.58 9.33
C ASN A 19 -7.25 -4.29 8.68
N ILE A 20 -8.44 -4.35 8.02
CA ILE A 20 -9.15 -3.15 7.52
C ILE A 20 -9.51 -2.21 8.69
N GLY A 21 -9.98 -2.75 9.81
CA GLY A 21 -10.32 -1.95 10.99
C GLY A 21 -9.11 -1.18 11.55
N ILE A 22 -7.91 -1.76 11.52
CA ILE A 22 -6.67 -1.09 11.94
C ILE A 22 -6.25 -0.01 10.93
N HIS A 23 -6.44 -0.25 9.64
CA HIS A 23 -6.25 0.78 8.61
C HIS A 23 -7.13 2.02 8.87
N GLU A 24 -8.42 1.82 9.05
CA GLU A 24 -9.38 2.89 9.37
C GLU A 24 -9.06 3.59 10.71
N PHE A 25 -8.54 2.83 11.68
CA PHE A 25 -8.06 3.42 12.93
C PHE A 25 -6.86 4.36 12.70
N GLY A 26 -5.96 4.03 11.78
CA GLY A 26 -4.87 4.91 11.36
C GLY A 26 -5.38 6.26 10.84
N HIS A 27 -6.40 6.27 10.00
CA HIS A 27 -7.07 7.52 9.58
C HIS A 27 -7.64 8.31 10.76
N ASN A 28 -8.25 7.64 11.73
CA ASN A 28 -8.79 8.31 12.91
C ASN A 28 -7.69 8.95 13.78
N VAL A 29 -6.54 8.32 13.90
CA VAL A 29 -5.37 8.87 14.62
C VAL A 29 -4.85 10.11 13.89
N GLU A 30 -4.66 10.02 12.55
CA GLU A 30 -4.22 11.16 11.74
C GLU A 30 -5.17 12.35 11.90
N GLN A 31 -6.47 12.14 11.73
CA GLN A 31 -7.47 13.21 11.88
C GLN A 31 -7.46 13.81 13.27
N THR A 32 -7.28 13.03 14.32
CA THR A 32 -7.21 13.51 15.69
C THR A 32 -6.01 14.44 15.89
N ILE A 33 -4.82 14.02 15.45
CA ILE A 33 -3.61 14.85 15.54
C ILE A 33 -3.77 16.13 14.72
N SER A 34 -4.25 16.02 13.48
CA SER A 34 -4.49 17.16 12.60
C SER A 34 -5.44 18.19 13.19
N LEU A 35 -6.48 17.74 13.89
CA LEU A 35 -7.50 18.64 14.46
C LEU A 35 -7.06 19.31 15.75
N TYR A 36 -6.27 18.64 16.59
CA TYR A 36 -5.98 19.10 17.95
C TYR A 36 -4.56 19.60 18.17
N GLU A 37 -3.58 19.08 17.40
CA GLU A 37 -2.15 19.40 17.60
C GLU A 37 -1.63 20.40 16.54
N VAL A 38 -2.42 20.73 15.52
CA VAL A 38 -2.06 21.77 14.54
C VAL A 38 -2.72 23.09 14.91
N ASP A 39 -1.93 24.03 15.43
CA ASP A 39 -2.42 25.33 15.93
C ASP A 39 -3.15 26.15 14.86
N ASN A 40 -2.58 26.25 13.67
CA ASN A 40 -3.16 27.04 12.59
C ASN A 40 -4.28 26.27 11.90
N TYR A 41 -5.50 26.76 12.01
CA TYR A 41 -6.70 26.17 11.42
C TYR A 41 -6.54 25.84 9.92
N PHE A 42 -5.94 26.73 9.14
CA PHE A 42 -5.74 26.52 7.69
C PHE A 42 -4.63 25.52 7.35
N MET A 43 -3.82 25.15 8.32
CA MET A 43 -2.76 24.14 8.18
C MET A 43 -3.17 22.76 8.70
N ARG A 44 -4.39 22.60 9.20
CA ARG A 44 -4.89 21.31 9.66
C ARG A 44 -4.99 20.34 8.51
N GLY A 45 -4.55 19.10 8.73
CA GLY A 45 -4.48 18.02 7.75
C GLY A 45 -3.05 17.65 7.36
N VAL A 46 -2.94 16.79 6.38
CA VAL A 46 -1.69 16.34 5.76
C VAL A 46 -1.65 16.77 4.29
N PRO A 47 -0.52 16.64 3.57
CA PRO A 47 -0.37 17.20 2.23
C PRO A 47 -1.46 16.86 1.22
N ASN A 48 -1.89 15.61 1.19
CA ASN A 48 -2.96 15.11 0.33
C ASN A 48 -3.38 13.70 0.79
N THR A 49 -4.37 13.13 0.12
CA THR A 49 -4.92 11.81 0.43
C THR A 49 -3.88 10.68 0.43
N GLY A 50 -2.84 10.73 -0.42
CA GLY A 50 -1.77 9.73 -0.40
C GLY A 50 -0.99 9.71 0.93
N PHE A 51 -0.88 10.84 1.62
CA PHE A 51 -0.25 10.91 2.94
C PHE A 51 -1.18 10.40 4.06
N THR A 52 -2.48 10.63 3.92
CA THR A 52 -3.49 10.02 4.80
C THR A 52 -3.47 8.49 4.68
N GLU A 53 -3.42 7.96 3.44
CA GLU A 53 -3.28 6.52 3.19
C GLU A 53 -1.97 5.95 3.77
N ALA A 54 -0.85 6.67 3.64
CA ALA A 54 0.43 6.24 4.18
C ALA A 54 0.37 6.01 5.70
N LEU A 55 -0.28 6.89 6.46
CA LEU A 55 -0.42 6.70 7.89
C LEU A 55 -1.33 5.50 8.21
N ALA A 56 -2.40 5.33 7.47
CA ALA A 56 -3.27 4.17 7.64
C ALA A 56 -2.50 2.86 7.39
N PHE A 57 -1.64 2.80 6.36
CA PHE A 57 -0.76 1.66 6.10
C PHE A 57 0.25 1.45 7.23
N THR A 58 0.85 2.51 7.77
CA THR A 58 1.77 2.44 8.91
C THR A 58 1.12 1.77 10.13
N PHE A 59 -0.16 2.04 10.39
CA PHE A 59 -0.91 1.33 11.44
C PHE A 59 -1.26 -0.09 11.03
N GLN A 60 -1.71 -0.29 9.81
CA GLN A 60 -2.10 -1.60 9.28
C GLN A 60 -0.96 -2.62 9.32
N ASN A 61 0.28 -2.18 9.03
CA ASN A 61 1.47 -3.02 9.09
C ASN A 61 1.81 -3.50 10.52
N ARG A 62 1.19 -2.90 11.55
CA ARG A 62 1.36 -3.27 12.98
C ARG A 62 0.19 -4.02 13.58
N ASP A 63 -0.70 -4.52 12.76
CA ASP A 63 -1.91 -5.18 13.22
C ASP A 63 -1.65 -6.39 14.11
N LEU A 64 -0.66 -7.23 13.76
CA LEU A 64 -0.25 -8.37 14.58
C LEU A 64 0.43 -7.94 15.88
N GLU A 65 1.25 -6.87 15.84
CA GLU A 65 1.88 -6.30 17.04
C GLU A 65 0.81 -5.81 18.04
N LEU A 66 -0.24 -5.16 17.54
CA LEU A 66 -1.38 -4.70 18.37
C LEU A 66 -2.16 -5.85 19.01
N LEU A 67 -2.12 -7.05 18.42
CA LEU A 67 -2.66 -8.28 19.02
C LEU A 67 -1.69 -8.96 19.97
N GLY A 68 -0.48 -8.43 20.17
CA GLY A 68 0.58 -9.10 20.93
C GLY A 68 1.17 -10.33 20.22
N LEU A 69 0.95 -10.45 18.92
CA LEU A 69 1.47 -11.52 18.07
C LEU A 69 2.68 -11.00 17.31
N THR A 70 3.85 -11.09 17.89
CA THR A 70 5.10 -10.74 17.20
C THR A 70 5.69 -11.96 16.53
N ASN A 71 6.06 -11.83 15.25
CA ASN A 71 6.86 -12.84 14.56
C ASN A 71 8.31 -12.35 14.49
N ASN A 72 9.23 -13.08 15.12
CA ASN A 72 10.67 -12.76 15.12
C ASN A 72 11.41 -13.49 13.99
N ASP A 73 10.72 -13.95 12.96
CA ASP A 73 11.36 -14.60 11.82
C ASP A 73 12.02 -13.53 10.93
N THR A 74 13.32 -13.70 10.66
CA THR A 74 14.12 -12.75 9.87
C THR A 74 13.61 -12.55 8.45
N ILE A 75 12.84 -13.51 7.91
CA ILE A 75 12.27 -13.44 6.56
C ILE A 75 10.98 -12.59 6.50
N THR A 76 10.37 -12.29 7.64
CA THR A 76 9.07 -11.57 7.68
C THR A 76 9.19 -10.17 7.09
N ASP A 77 10.26 -9.45 7.38
CA ASP A 77 10.49 -8.09 6.86
C ASP A 77 10.67 -8.09 5.34
N ASP A 78 11.35 -9.11 4.81
CA ASP A 78 11.51 -9.27 3.36
C ASP A 78 10.17 -9.58 2.69
N LEU A 79 9.35 -10.46 3.29
CA LEU A 79 8.02 -10.77 2.79
C LEU A 79 7.09 -9.54 2.84
N ASN A 80 7.14 -8.75 3.89
CA ASN A 80 6.39 -7.50 4.00
C ASN A 80 6.82 -6.49 2.92
N THR A 81 8.12 -6.38 2.66
CA THR A 81 8.65 -5.53 1.58
C THR A 81 8.12 -5.96 0.22
N LEU A 82 8.09 -7.26 -0.05
CA LEU A 82 7.53 -7.81 -1.30
C LEU A 82 6.02 -7.56 -1.42
N ASP A 83 5.29 -7.65 -0.31
CA ASP A 83 3.85 -7.39 -0.26
C ASP A 83 3.55 -5.92 -0.53
N ILE A 84 4.27 -4.99 0.08
CA ILE A 84 4.16 -3.55 -0.19
C ILE A 84 4.44 -3.24 -1.67
N PHE A 85 5.51 -3.82 -2.22
CA PHE A 85 5.83 -3.66 -3.63
C PHE A 85 4.70 -4.18 -4.53
N TRP A 86 4.17 -5.37 -4.22
CA TRP A 86 3.08 -5.97 -4.99
C TRP A 86 1.81 -5.12 -4.93
N ASN A 87 1.41 -4.68 -3.75
CA ASN A 87 0.23 -3.83 -3.56
C ASN A 87 0.36 -2.50 -4.32
N CYS A 88 1.54 -1.88 -4.25
CA CYS A 88 1.83 -0.68 -5.03
C CYS A 88 1.73 -0.93 -6.54
N TYR A 89 2.32 -2.02 -7.04
CA TYR A 89 2.31 -2.37 -8.46
C TYR A 89 0.91 -2.72 -8.96
N GLU A 90 0.15 -3.50 -8.18
CA GLU A 90 -1.21 -3.91 -8.53
C GLU A 90 -2.14 -2.70 -8.69
N ILE A 91 -2.16 -1.80 -7.72
CA ILE A 91 -3.07 -0.64 -7.74
C ILE A 91 -2.63 0.46 -8.71
N MET A 92 -1.35 0.52 -9.07
CA MET A 92 -0.83 1.53 -10.01
C MET A 92 -1.47 1.41 -11.39
N GLY A 93 -1.77 0.20 -11.86
CA GLY A 93 -2.47 -0.01 -13.12
C GLY A 93 -3.88 0.57 -13.10
N VAL A 94 -4.61 0.39 -12.02
CA VAL A 94 -5.93 0.99 -11.81
C VAL A 94 -5.84 2.52 -11.76
N SER A 95 -4.81 3.05 -11.10
CA SER A 95 -4.54 4.50 -11.05
C SER A 95 -4.31 5.10 -12.44
N LEU A 96 -3.58 4.40 -13.30
CA LEU A 96 -3.37 4.83 -14.68
C LEU A 96 -4.68 4.80 -15.49
N VAL A 97 -5.53 3.79 -15.27
CA VAL A 97 -6.87 3.74 -15.92
C VAL A 97 -7.72 4.91 -15.43
N ASP A 98 -7.73 5.20 -14.15
CA ASP A 98 -8.44 6.35 -13.57
C ASP A 98 -7.98 7.66 -14.22
N ILE A 99 -6.70 7.98 -14.18
CA ILE A 99 -6.14 9.22 -14.75
C ILE A 99 -6.46 9.34 -16.25
N LYS A 100 -6.24 8.27 -17.04
CA LYS A 100 -6.51 8.28 -18.49
C LYS A 100 -8.01 8.40 -18.79
N THR A 101 -8.88 7.83 -17.96
CA THR A 101 -10.33 7.96 -18.07
C THR A 101 -10.75 9.41 -17.90
N TRP A 102 -10.25 10.10 -16.91
CA TRP A 102 -10.56 11.51 -16.67
C TRP A 102 -9.97 12.42 -17.75
N GLN A 103 -8.75 12.14 -18.24
CA GLN A 103 -8.19 12.83 -19.41
C GLN A 103 -9.08 12.67 -20.64
N TRP A 104 -9.59 11.46 -20.86
CA TRP A 104 -10.51 11.18 -21.97
C TRP A 104 -11.83 11.94 -21.80
N MET A 105 -12.41 11.96 -20.62
CA MET A 105 -13.65 12.69 -20.33
C MET A 105 -13.50 14.20 -20.56
N TYR A 106 -12.40 14.80 -20.16
CA TYR A 106 -12.13 16.22 -20.43
C TYR A 106 -11.99 16.50 -21.93
N ALA A 107 -11.43 15.58 -22.68
CA ALA A 107 -11.34 15.71 -24.14
C ALA A 107 -12.69 15.47 -24.86
N HIS A 108 -13.64 14.78 -24.20
CA HIS A 108 -14.92 14.40 -24.77
C HIS A 108 -16.13 14.83 -23.91
N PRO A 109 -16.32 16.14 -23.66
CA PRO A 109 -17.30 16.65 -22.68
C PRO A 109 -18.77 16.38 -23.05
N LYS A 110 -19.03 15.92 -24.27
CA LYS A 110 -20.37 15.57 -24.77
C LYS A 110 -20.58 14.06 -24.90
N ALA A 111 -19.64 13.25 -24.41
CA ALA A 111 -19.76 11.80 -24.50
C ALA A 111 -20.92 11.28 -23.63
N ASN A 112 -21.60 10.26 -24.14
CA ASN A 112 -22.61 9.54 -23.39
C ASN A 112 -21.99 8.37 -22.58
N ALA A 113 -22.80 7.72 -21.75
CA ALA A 113 -22.35 6.63 -20.88
C ALA A 113 -21.77 5.42 -21.65
N GLU A 114 -22.30 5.10 -22.81
CA GLU A 114 -21.81 4.01 -23.65
C GLU A 114 -20.40 4.32 -24.20
N GLN A 115 -20.21 5.53 -24.70
CA GLN A 115 -18.91 5.99 -25.17
C GLN A 115 -17.87 5.99 -24.05
N LEU A 116 -18.24 6.46 -22.86
CA LEU A 116 -17.37 6.41 -21.69
C LEU A 116 -17.00 4.96 -21.32
N ARG A 117 -17.99 4.06 -21.24
CA ARG A 117 -17.74 2.64 -20.98
C ARG A 117 -16.75 2.04 -21.96
N ASN A 118 -16.94 2.29 -23.24
CA ASN A 118 -16.07 1.75 -24.29
C ASN A 118 -14.65 2.34 -24.18
N ALA A 119 -14.52 3.62 -23.86
CA ALA A 119 -13.22 4.26 -23.60
C ALA A 119 -12.51 3.64 -22.40
N VAL A 120 -13.19 3.46 -21.25
CA VAL A 120 -12.61 2.84 -20.05
C VAL A 120 -12.10 1.42 -20.34
N LEU A 121 -12.90 0.61 -21.06
CA LEU A 121 -12.48 -0.75 -21.44
C LEU A 121 -11.25 -0.74 -22.38
N SER A 122 -11.18 0.20 -23.33
CA SER A 122 -10.03 0.36 -24.21
C SER A 122 -8.76 0.78 -23.44
N ILE A 123 -8.91 1.76 -22.56
CA ILE A 123 -7.82 2.25 -21.70
C ILE A 123 -7.31 1.12 -20.78
N ALA A 124 -8.22 0.36 -20.19
CA ALA A 124 -7.83 -0.76 -19.31
C ALA A 124 -7.00 -1.82 -20.06
N LYS A 125 -7.40 -2.17 -21.31
CA LYS A 125 -6.61 -3.08 -22.16
C LYS A 125 -5.25 -2.51 -22.53
N GLU A 126 -5.17 -1.23 -22.86
CA GLU A 126 -3.90 -0.56 -23.16
C GLU A 126 -2.95 -0.65 -21.97
N VAL A 127 -3.40 -0.23 -20.78
CA VAL A 127 -2.59 -0.27 -19.55
C VAL A 127 -2.20 -1.70 -19.20
N TRP A 128 -3.14 -2.65 -19.28
CA TRP A 128 -2.85 -4.05 -19.06
C TRP A 128 -1.78 -4.58 -20.01
N ASN A 129 -1.93 -4.35 -21.31
CA ASN A 129 -1.01 -4.86 -22.32
C ASN A 129 0.40 -4.29 -22.16
N GLN A 130 0.50 -3.04 -21.71
CA GLN A 130 1.79 -2.39 -21.50
C GLN A 130 2.52 -2.90 -20.26
N TYR A 131 1.84 -3.05 -19.12
CA TYR A 131 2.49 -3.26 -17.84
C TYR A 131 2.31 -4.67 -17.26
N TYR A 132 1.19 -5.33 -17.52
CA TYR A 132 0.83 -6.63 -16.90
C TYR A 132 0.96 -7.81 -17.85
N ALA A 133 0.58 -7.66 -19.10
CA ALA A 133 0.67 -8.76 -20.08
C ALA A 133 2.08 -9.34 -20.25
N PRO A 134 3.18 -8.56 -20.19
CA PRO A 134 4.54 -9.13 -20.25
C PRO A 134 4.85 -10.09 -19.09
N ILE A 135 4.21 -9.90 -17.91
CA ILE A 135 4.41 -10.71 -16.71
C ILE A 135 3.47 -11.90 -16.71
N PHE A 136 2.15 -11.65 -16.87
CA PHE A 136 1.10 -12.67 -16.78
C PHE A 136 0.96 -13.51 -18.05
N LYS A 137 1.58 -13.09 -19.17
CA LYS A 137 1.48 -13.74 -20.50
C LYS A 137 0.07 -13.79 -21.08
N GLU A 138 -0.85 -12.96 -20.55
CA GLU A 138 -2.24 -12.82 -21.00
C GLU A 138 -2.46 -11.40 -21.50
N LYS A 139 -3.12 -11.23 -22.65
CA LYS A 139 -3.40 -9.94 -23.27
C LYS A 139 -4.86 -9.54 -23.15
N ASP A 140 -5.12 -8.26 -23.41
CA ASP A 140 -6.45 -7.66 -23.59
C ASP A 140 -7.40 -7.83 -22.39
N GLN A 141 -6.83 -7.99 -21.18
CA GLN A 141 -7.61 -8.08 -19.96
C GLN A 141 -8.18 -6.70 -19.56
N VAL A 142 -9.42 -6.73 -19.07
CA VAL A 142 -10.14 -5.51 -18.67
C VAL A 142 -10.31 -5.37 -17.15
N ILE A 143 -9.69 -6.23 -16.39
CA ILE A 143 -9.87 -6.31 -14.93
C ILE A 143 -9.55 -4.97 -14.24
N LEU A 144 -8.64 -4.18 -14.77
CA LEU A 144 -8.30 -2.86 -14.24
C LEU A 144 -9.45 -1.86 -14.31
N ALA A 145 -10.49 -2.13 -15.13
CA ALA A 145 -11.68 -1.31 -15.22
C ALA A 145 -12.77 -1.65 -14.18
N CYS A 146 -12.57 -2.69 -13.35
CA CYS A 146 -13.57 -3.13 -12.38
C CYS A 146 -13.64 -2.27 -11.12
N TYR A 147 -12.72 -1.33 -10.94
CA TYR A 147 -12.61 -0.53 -9.74
C TYR A 147 -13.59 0.64 -9.77
N SER A 148 -14.57 0.63 -8.86
CA SER A 148 -15.65 1.64 -8.83
C SER A 148 -15.17 3.07 -8.62
N HIS A 149 -14.04 3.26 -7.93
CA HIS A 149 -13.44 4.57 -7.64
C HIS A 149 -13.14 5.39 -8.91
N ILE A 150 -12.87 4.74 -10.04
CA ILE A 150 -12.61 5.43 -11.32
C ILE A 150 -13.71 6.44 -11.67
N ILE A 151 -14.95 6.16 -11.28
CA ILE A 151 -16.11 7.01 -11.56
C ILE A 151 -16.67 7.66 -10.29
N VAL A 152 -16.67 6.94 -9.16
CA VAL A 152 -17.30 7.38 -7.90
C VAL A 152 -16.43 8.40 -7.18
N ASP A 153 -15.12 8.18 -7.16
CA ASP A 153 -14.14 9.00 -6.45
C ASP A 153 -13.01 9.44 -7.42
N PRO A 154 -13.24 10.47 -8.22
CA PRO A 154 -12.34 10.86 -9.31
C PRO A 154 -10.91 11.11 -8.87
N LEU A 155 -9.95 10.48 -9.56
CA LEU A 155 -8.50 10.65 -9.35
C LEU A 155 -8.02 10.23 -7.94
N TYR A 156 -8.86 9.54 -7.18
CA TYR A 156 -8.53 9.08 -5.84
C TYR A 156 -7.55 7.89 -5.84
N VAL A 157 -7.69 6.99 -6.82
CA VAL A 157 -6.94 5.72 -6.83
C VAL A 157 -5.43 5.94 -6.81
N SER A 158 -4.94 7.04 -7.37
CA SER A 158 -3.51 7.41 -7.34
C SER A 158 -2.97 7.69 -5.92
N ALA A 159 -3.84 7.94 -4.94
CA ALA A 159 -3.46 8.11 -3.55
C ALA A 159 -2.88 6.82 -2.94
N TYR A 160 -3.36 5.64 -3.35
CA TYR A 160 -2.88 4.36 -2.83
C TYR A 160 -1.42 4.05 -3.19
N PRO A 161 -1.00 4.05 -4.47
CA PRO A 161 0.41 3.79 -4.77
C PRO A 161 1.35 4.86 -4.22
N ILE A 162 0.93 6.13 -4.18
CA ILE A 162 1.70 7.20 -3.52
C ILE A 162 1.76 6.94 -2.02
N GLY A 163 0.66 6.51 -1.40
CA GLY A 163 0.58 6.13 0.00
C GLY A 163 1.57 5.03 0.36
N HIS A 164 1.65 3.97 -0.44
CA HIS A 164 2.62 2.88 -0.25
C HIS A 164 4.07 3.36 -0.34
N LEU A 165 4.40 4.28 -1.27
CA LEU A 165 5.74 4.84 -1.37
C LEU A 165 6.11 5.71 -0.17
N VAL A 166 5.17 6.54 0.29
CA VAL A 166 5.35 7.38 1.49
C VAL A 166 5.45 6.52 2.74
N ASP A 167 4.55 5.54 2.91
CA ASP A 167 4.56 4.58 4.02
C ASP A 167 5.90 3.84 4.10
N PHE A 168 6.39 3.33 2.99
CA PHE A 168 7.69 2.63 2.96
C PHE A 168 8.84 3.52 3.46
N GLN A 169 8.88 4.80 3.04
CA GLN A 169 9.89 5.74 3.52
C GLN A 169 9.70 6.12 4.99
N LEU A 170 8.45 6.19 5.46
CA LEU A 170 8.13 6.37 6.88
C LEU A 170 8.59 5.16 7.70
N GLU A 171 8.29 3.94 7.27
CA GLU A 171 8.66 2.71 7.96
C GLU A 171 10.19 2.57 8.09
N GLN A 172 10.94 2.86 7.02
CA GLN A 172 12.40 2.89 7.10
C GLN A 172 12.90 3.90 8.14
N TYR A 173 12.29 5.08 8.21
CA TYR A 173 12.64 6.11 9.18
C TYR A 173 12.24 5.71 10.61
N LEU A 174 11.07 5.09 10.79
CA LEU A 174 10.53 4.69 12.10
C LEU A 174 11.25 3.48 12.70
N ASN A 175 11.99 2.72 11.91
CA ASN A 175 12.72 1.55 12.38
C ASN A 175 13.62 1.89 13.57
N GLY A 176 13.43 1.17 14.68
CA GLY A 176 14.16 1.38 15.93
C GLY A 176 13.75 2.63 16.73
N LYS A 177 12.73 3.37 16.31
CA LYS A 177 12.21 4.55 17.02
C LYS A 177 10.93 4.23 17.78
N LYS A 178 10.60 5.09 18.76
CA LYS A 178 9.29 5.07 19.43
C LYS A 178 8.25 5.69 18.51
N ILE A 179 7.30 4.89 18.04
CA ILE A 179 6.31 5.28 17.01
C ILE A 179 5.43 6.45 17.48
N GLY A 180 4.86 6.39 18.68
CA GLY A 180 3.90 7.40 19.15
C GLY A 180 4.44 8.83 19.04
N PRO A 181 5.60 9.16 19.69
CA PRO A 181 6.18 10.51 19.59
C PRO A 181 6.56 10.93 18.17
N GLU A 182 6.99 10.00 17.31
CA GLU A 182 7.35 10.33 15.92
C GLU A 182 6.11 10.58 15.06
N VAL A 183 5.06 9.78 15.22
CA VAL A 183 3.78 9.99 14.55
C VAL A 183 3.18 11.32 14.95
N GLU A 184 3.11 11.65 16.23
CA GLU A 184 2.66 12.94 16.74
C GLU A 184 3.46 14.10 16.12
N ARG A 185 4.78 14.05 16.16
CA ARG A 185 5.66 15.07 15.56
C ARG A 185 5.42 15.25 14.06
N ILE A 186 5.33 14.12 13.32
CA ILE A 186 5.24 14.12 11.87
C ILE A 186 3.86 14.64 11.43
N PHE A 187 2.79 14.20 12.05
CA PHE A 187 1.43 14.58 11.65
C PHE A 187 0.99 15.95 12.17
N ALA A 188 1.60 16.44 13.25
CA ALA A 188 1.42 17.80 13.73
C ALA A 188 2.10 18.87 12.84
N MET A 189 2.87 18.48 11.83
CA MET A 189 3.46 19.45 10.88
C MET A 189 2.41 20.14 9.99
N GLY A 190 1.24 19.57 9.86
CA GLY A 190 0.12 20.15 9.14
C GLY A 190 0.23 20.04 7.62
N HIS A 191 -0.63 20.77 6.92
CA HIS A 191 -0.84 20.75 5.47
C HIS A 191 0.26 21.52 4.71
N LEU A 192 1.47 20.98 4.72
CA LEU A 192 2.58 21.47 3.92
C LEU A 192 2.52 20.86 2.50
N THR A 193 3.34 21.37 1.57
CA THR A 193 3.51 20.70 0.29
C THR A 193 4.19 19.32 0.49
N PRO A 194 3.88 18.31 -0.34
CA PRO A 194 4.40 16.95 -0.20
C PRO A 194 5.91 16.86 0.01
N ASP A 195 6.68 17.54 -0.82
CA ASP A 195 8.15 17.53 -0.76
C ASP A 195 8.69 18.12 0.54
N ILE A 196 8.14 19.26 1.00
CA ILE A 196 8.55 19.91 2.24
C ILE A 196 8.16 19.04 3.43
N TRP A 197 6.96 18.47 3.42
CA TRP A 197 6.49 17.62 4.49
C TRP A 197 7.39 16.40 4.64
N LEU A 198 7.63 15.66 3.56
CA LEU A 198 8.42 14.43 3.60
C LEU A 198 9.89 14.71 3.95
N GLN A 199 10.46 15.80 3.42
CA GLN A 199 11.81 16.24 3.77
C GLN A 199 11.94 16.55 5.28
N ARG A 200 10.92 17.14 5.90
CA ARG A 200 10.90 17.41 7.33
C ARG A 200 10.58 16.16 8.16
N ALA A 201 9.72 15.29 7.65
CA ALA A 201 9.32 14.06 8.32
C ALA A 201 10.48 13.08 8.45
N VAL A 202 11.11 12.74 7.33
CA VAL A 202 12.09 11.64 7.21
C VAL A 202 13.44 12.05 6.60
N GLY A 203 13.62 13.32 6.25
CA GLY A 203 14.88 13.82 5.67
C GLY A 203 15.06 13.53 4.19
N GLN A 204 14.04 13.07 3.49
CA GLN A 204 14.10 12.69 2.07
C GLN A 204 12.88 13.23 1.32
N LYS A 205 13.01 13.36 -0.01
CA LYS A 205 11.87 13.59 -0.90
C LYS A 205 11.22 12.26 -1.28
N LEU A 206 10.01 12.33 -1.82
CA LEU A 206 9.32 11.14 -2.35
C LEU A 206 10.16 10.50 -3.45
N SER A 207 10.41 9.20 -3.32
CA SER A 207 11.21 8.42 -4.26
C SER A 207 10.74 6.97 -4.32
N THR A 208 10.85 6.37 -5.48
CA THR A 208 10.63 4.93 -5.68
C THR A 208 11.86 4.08 -5.31
N GLU A 209 13.06 4.69 -5.32
CA GLU A 209 14.33 4.00 -5.13
C GLU A 209 14.44 3.19 -3.82
N PRO A 210 13.98 3.70 -2.66
CA PRO A 210 14.02 2.93 -1.42
C PRO A 210 13.27 1.60 -1.53
N LEU A 211 12.04 1.63 -2.06
CA LEU A 211 11.23 0.42 -2.24
C LEU A 211 11.84 -0.53 -3.27
N LEU A 212 12.31 -0.03 -4.41
CA LEU A 212 12.91 -0.86 -5.46
C LEU A 212 14.19 -1.55 -5.00
N THR A 213 15.04 -0.83 -4.26
CA THR A 213 16.28 -1.37 -3.71
C THR A 213 15.99 -2.46 -2.66
N ALA A 214 15.06 -2.19 -1.75
CA ALA A 214 14.66 -3.15 -0.72
C ALA A 214 14.00 -4.39 -1.34
N THR A 215 13.13 -4.21 -2.34
CA THR A 215 12.48 -5.31 -3.07
C THR A 215 13.50 -6.21 -3.76
N SER A 216 14.50 -5.63 -4.42
CA SER A 216 15.55 -6.41 -5.08
C SER A 216 16.31 -7.27 -4.07
N LYS A 217 16.66 -6.71 -2.91
CA LYS A 217 17.31 -7.46 -1.82
C LYS A 217 16.39 -8.54 -1.27
N ALA A 218 15.14 -8.24 -0.98
CA ALA A 218 14.17 -9.18 -0.44
C ALA A 218 13.97 -10.40 -1.37
N ILE A 219 13.94 -10.20 -2.69
CA ILE A 219 13.89 -11.31 -3.67
C ILE A 219 15.07 -12.27 -3.50
N GLU A 220 16.29 -11.73 -3.34
CA GLU A 220 17.50 -12.53 -3.15
C GLU A 220 17.48 -13.29 -1.82
N ASP A 221 17.10 -12.63 -0.74
CA ASP A 221 17.05 -13.20 0.60
C ASP A 221 15.99 -14.30 0.71
N VAL A 222 14.79 -14.08 0.20
CA VAL A 222 13.73 -15.11 0.11
C VAL A 222 14.15 -16.30 -0.73
N ALA A 223 14.79 -16.07 -1.88
CA ALA A 223 15.28 -17.16 -2.73
C ALA A 223 16.39 -18.01 -2.05
N ASN A 224 17.23 -17.39 -1.24
CA ASN A 224 18.28 -18.08 -0.47
C ASN A 224 17.68 -18.86 0.71
N TYR A 225 16.73 -18.29 1.43
CA TYR A 225 15.98 -18.94 2.49
C TYR A 225 15.27 -20.20 1.98
N ASP A 226 14.61 -20.11 0.83
CA ASP A 226 13.91 -21.24 0.19
C ASP A 226 14.86 -22.39 -0.19
N LYS A 227 16.07 -22.06 -0.66
CA LYS A 227 17.13 -23.07 -0.94
C LYS A 227 17.60 -23.76 0.35
N GLN A 228 17.77 -23.00 1.43
CA GLN A 228 18.18 -23.53 2.72
C GLN A 228 17.14 -24.50 3.28
N ILE A 229 15.87 -24.10 3.32
CA ILE A 229 14.77 -24.97 3.78
C ILE A 229 14.67 -26.26 2.94
N LYS A 230 14.84 -26.16 1.63
CA LYS A 230 14.85 -27.36 0.75
C LYS A 230 16.01 -28.30 1.04
N LYS A 231 17.19 -27.77 1.40
CA LYS A 231 18.36 -28.57 1.79
C LYS A 231 18.12 -29.29 3.12
N GLU A 232 17.66 -28.58 4.13
CA GLU A 232 17.33 -29.13 5.46
C GLU A 232 16.30 -30.27 5.37
N LYS A 233 15.22 -30.05 4.59
CA LYS A 233 14.19 -31.08 4.36
C LYS A 233 14.74 -32.32 3.68
N LYS A 234 15.72 -32.20 2.78
CA LYS A 234 16.41 -33.37 2.17
C LYS A 234 17.27 -34.12 3.17
N GLU A 235 18.03 -33.43 4.00
CA GLU A 235 18.89 -34.02 5.03
C GLU A 235 18.08 -34.78 6.08
N VAL A 236 16.94 -34.20 6.54
CA VAL A 236 16.01 -34.88 7.46
C VAL A 236 15.44 -36.16 6.85
N LYS A 237 15.08 -36.15 5.56
CA LYS A 237 14.58 -37.38 4.87
C LYS A 237 15.64 -38.48 4.76
N VAL A 238 16.90 -38.11 4.51
CA VAL A 238 18.02 -39.05 4.44
C VAL A 238 18.29 -39.67 5.81
N THR A 239 18.28 -38.87 6.86
CA THR A 239 18.52 -39.32 8.24
C THR A 239 17.43 -40.26 8.73
N LYS A 240 16.14 -39.98 8.42
CA LYS A 240 15.04 -40.90 8.73
C LYS A 240 15.13 -42.23 8.01
N LYS A 241 15.55 -42.26 6.72
CA LYS A 241 15.77 -43.50 5.98
C LYS A 241 16.94 -44.36 6.51
N LYS A 242 17.96 -43.74 7.13
CA LYS A 242 19.07 -44.45 7.74
C LYS A 242 18.74 -45.06 9.11
N LYS A 243 17.74 -44.51 9.83
CA LYS A 243 17.30 -45.02 11.13
C LYS A 243 16.22 -46.10 11.03
N SER A 244 15.64 -46.31 9.85
CA SER A 244 14.62 -47.32 9.58
C SER A 244 15.18 -48.59 8.87
N LYS A 245 16.48 -48.67 8.71
CA LYS A 245 17.24 -49.86 8.33
C LYS A 245 18.11 -50.34 9.51
#